data_9977baffc625b077ce21b182625fe9e0
#
_entry.id   9977baffc625b077ce21b182625fe9e0
#
_cell.length_a   1.000
_cell.length_b   1.000
_cell.length_c   1.000
_cell.angle_alpha   90.00
_cell.angle_beta   90.00
_cell.angle_gamma   90.00
#
_symmetry.space_group_name_H-M   'P 1'
#
loop_
_entity.id
_entity.type
_entity.pdbx_description
1 polymer ?
#
loop_
_entity_poly.entity_id
_entity_poly.type
_entity_poly.pdbx_seq_one_letter_code
_entity_poly.pdbx_strand_id
1 'polypeptide(L)'
;MKKLVIFDLDGTLLNSIADLGAAANYALTQCGFPTHPVSAYPKFVGSGITKLLERVLPESARNPERIEMMREYFKEYYGKHMSDYTEPYPGIPELLEQLTSRGIAVAVASNKYQDAVEHLVNHFFPGIPWAAVEGQKEGVP
;
A
#
# COMPACT_ATOMS: atom_id res chain seq x y z
N MET A 1 11.16 -30.17 5.96
CA MET A 1 11.38 -28.83 6.51
C MET A 1 10.32 -27.88 5.95
N LYS A 2 9.62 -27.17 6.81
CA LYS A 2 8.64 -26.17 6.37
C LYS A 2 9.38 -24.90 5.95
N LYS A 3 9.00 -24.35 4.81
CA LYS A 3 9.55 -23.11 4.31
C LYS A 3 8.46 -22.05 4.30
N LEU A 4 8.85 -20.82 4.57
CA LEU A 4 7.97 -19.65 4.57
C LEU A 4 8.62 -18.56 3.74
N VAL A 5 7.85 -17.97 2.82
CA VAL A 5 8.27 -16.79 2.06
C VAL A 5 7.38 -15.62 2.47
N ILE A 6 8.00 -14.53 2.90
CA ILE A 6 7.30 -13.31 3.29
C ILE A 6 7.47 -12.29 2.20
N PHE A 7 6.36 -11.73 1.70
CA PHE A 7 6.35 -10.75 0.64
C PHE A 7 5.92 -9.38 1.17
N ASP A 8 6.56 -8.33 0.66
CA ASP A 8 5.98 -6.99 0.75
C ASP A 8 4.84 -6.90 -0.26
N LEU A 9 3.95 -5.94 -0.09
CA LEU A 9 2.77 -5.78 -0.95
C LEU A 9 3.03 -4.77 -2.06
N ASP A 10 3.14 -3.48 -1.68
CA ASP A 10 3.32 -2.40 -2.66
C ASP A 10 4.71 -2.46 -3.29
N GLY A 11 4.76 -2.50 -4.60
CA GLY A 11 6.04 -2.57 -5.33
C GLY A 11 6.63 -3.97 -5.45
N THR A 12 5.99 -4.98 -4.86
CA THR A 12 6.44 -6.38 -4.92
C THR A 12 5.34 -7.27 -5.49
N LEU A 13 4.25 -7.43 -4.77
CA LEU A 13 3.10 -8.20 -5.25
C LEU A 13 2.20 -7.37 -6.15
N LEU A 14 1.99 -6.11 -5.81
CA LEU A 14 1.08 -5.22 -6.52
C LEU A 14 1.78 -3.97 -7.04
N ASN A 15 1.45 -3.59 -8.26
CA ASN A 15 1.78 -2.28 -8.79
C ASN A 15 0.65 -1.32 -8.39
N SER A 16 0.85 -0.62 -7.29
CA SER A 16 -0.16 0.23 -6.65
C SER A 16 0.14 1.73 -6.75
N ILE A 17 1.15 2.11 -7.53
CA ILE A 17 1.64 3.49 -7.60
C ILE A 17 0.54 4.45 -8.04
N ALA A 18 -0.24 4.10 -9.07
CA ALA A 18 -1.26 5.01 -9.60
C ALA A 18 -2.36 5.32 -8.57
N ASP A 19 -2.81 4.32 -7.82
CA ASP A 19 -3.85 4.52 -6.81
C ASP A 19 -3.32 5.23 -5.57
N LEU A 20 -2.09 4.92 -5.15
CA LEU A 20 -1.44 5.65 -4.05
C LEU A 20 -1.23 7.11 -4.44
N GLY A 21 -0.75 7.35 -5.66
CA GLY A 21 -0.55 8.71 -6.17
C GLY A 21 -1.85 9.51 -6.25
N ALA A 22 -2.92 8.88 -6.74
CA ALA A 22 -4.23 9.54 -6.84
C ALA A 22 -4.76 9.94 -5.46
N ALA A 23 -4.62 9.06 -4.46
CA ALA A 23 -5.07 9.34 -3.10
C ALA A 23 -4.26 10.45 -2.45
N ALA A 24 -2.92 10.44 -2.63
CA ALA A 24 -2.07 11.50 -2.11
C ALA A 24 -2.36 12.84 -2.79
N ASN A 25 -2.58 12.84 -4.11
CA ASN A 25 -2.93 14.05 -4.84
C ASN A 25 -4.30 14.60 -4.41
N TYR A 26 -5.25 13.72 -4.12
CA TYR A 26 -6.53 14.13 -3.57
C TYR A 26 -6.32 14.87 -2.24
N ALA A 27 -5.52 14.30 -1.34
CA ALA A 27 -5.23 14.92 -0.05
C ALA A 27 -4.51 16.27 -0.22
N LEU A 28 -3.55 16.35 -1.12
CA LEU A 28 -2.85 17.60 -1.42
C LEU A 28 -3.82 18.66 -1.91
N THR A 29 -4.72 18.31 -2.83
CA THR A 29 -5.71 19.23 -3.36
C THR A 29 -6.64 19.75 -2.27
N GLN A 30 -7.10 18.87 -1.39
CA GLN A 30 -7.99 19.26 -0.29
C GLN A 30 -7.31 20.21 0.70
N CYS A 31 -6.00 20.09 0.85
CA CYS A 31 -5.23 20.94 1.77
C CYS A 31 -4.60 22.15 1.08
N GLY A 32 -4.86 22.35 -0.23
CA GLY A 32 -4.38 23.52 -0.95
C GLY A 32 -2.94 23.48 -1.40
N PHE A 33 -2.36 22.28 -1.56
CA PHE A 33 -0.98 22.11 -2.01
C PHE A 33 -0.91 21.60 -3.44
N PRO A 34 0.19 21.88 -4.15
CA PRO A 34 0.38 21.35 -5.50
C PRO A 34 0.45 19.83 -5.51
N THR A 35 -0.09 19.21 -6.56
CA THR A 35 0.00 17.77 -6.76
C THR A 35 1.31 17.39 -7.43
N HIS A 36 1.59 16.08 -7.48
CA HIS A 36 2.75 15.53 -8.17
C HIS A 36 2.31 14.62 -9.31
N PRO A 37 3.10 14.51 -10.39
CA PRO A 37 2.81 13.52 -11.43
C PRO A 37 3.00 12.10 -10.88
N VAL A 38 2.29 11.13 -11.47
CA VAL A 38 2.40 9.72 -11.04
C VAL A 38 3.84 9.25 -11.07
N SER A 39 4.61 9.69 -12.06
CA SER A 39 6.02 9.32 -12.22
C SER A 39 6.93 9.73 -11.05
N ALA A 40 6.48 10.67 -10.20
CA ALA A 40 7.24 11.10 -9.03
C ALA A 40 7.02 10.17 -7.82
N TYR A 41 5.96 9.37 -7.82
CA TYR A 41 5.55 8.60 -6.64
C TYR A 41 6.44 7.41 -6.27
N PRO A 42 7.15 6.75 -7.19
CA PRO A 42 8.04 5.64 -6.78
C PRO A 42 9.02 6.01 -5.68
N LYS A 43 9.50 7.25 -5.64
CA LYS A 43 10.43 7.71 -4.60
C LYS A 43 9.75 8.07 -3.27
N PHE A 44 8.43 8.19 -3.27
CA PHE A 44 7.66 8.57 -2.07
C PHE A 44 7.09 7.36 -1.32
N VAL A 45 6.89 6.24 -1.99
CA VAL A 45 6.18 5.09 -1.45
C VAL A 45 7.13 4.06 -0.83
N GLY A 46 6.57 3.11 -0.07
CA GLY A 46 7.32 1.99 0.50
C GLY A 46 7.56 2.04 1.99
N SER A 47 7.26 3.17 2.65
CA SER A 47 7.50 3.33 4.08
C SER A 47 6.22 3.67 4.86
N GLY A 48 5.07 3.36 4.28
CA GLY A 48 3.77 3.61 4.89
C GLY A 48 3.19 4.97 4.54
N ILE A 49 1.94 5.17 4.92
CA ILE A 49 1.16 6.35 4.55
C ILE A 49 1.73 7.65 5.15
N THR A 50 2.17 7.61 6.42
CA THR A 50 2.71 8.81 7.08
C THR A 50 3.94 9.33 6.37
N LYS A 51 4.87 8.43 6.01
CA LYS A 51 6.07 8.82 5.27
C LYS A 51 5.75 9.30 3.87
N LEU A 52 4.80 8.67 3.20
CA LEU A 52 4.34 9.12 1.90
C LEU A 52 3.84 10.56 1.96
N LEU A 53 2.98 10.87 2.93
CA LEU A 53 2.42 12.22 3.07
C LEU A 53 3.47 13.25 3.46
N GLU A 54 4.43 12.89 4.32
CA GLU A 54 5.57 13.76 4.64
C GLU A 54 6.35 14.12 3.37
N ARG A 55 6.62 13.12 2.54
CA ARG A 55 7.46 13.28 1.35
C ARG A 55 6.81 14.09 0.25
N VAL A 56 5.48 14.01 0.10
CA VAL A 56 4.76 14.79 -0.93
C VAL A 56 4.53 16.23 -0.53
N LEU A 57 4.53 16.54 0.77
CA LEU A 57 4.35 17.90 1.26
C LEU A 57 5.63 18.74 1.09
N PRO A 58 5.49 20.07 0.82
CA PRO A 58 6.64 20.97 0.94
C PRO A 58 7.23 20.86 2.35
N GLU A 59 8.54 20.98 2.46
CA GLU A 59 9.24 20.85 3.74
C GLU A 59 8.67 21.76 4.83
N SER A 60 8.33 23.01 4.45
CA SER A 60 7.75 23.99 5.37
C SER A 60 6.37 23.62 5.89
N ALA A 61 5.69 22.66 5.26
CA ALA A 61 4.35 22.24 5.61
C ALA A 61 4.30 20.91 6.36
N ARG A 62 5.44 20.32 6.65
CA ARG A 62 5.52 19.00 7.31
C ARG A 62 5.41 19.13 8.82
N ASN A 63 4.18 19.25 9.33
CA ASN A 63 3.93 19.26 10.77
C ASN A 63 2.88 18.19 11.11
N PRO A 64 2.83 17.72 12.38
CA PRO A 64 1.93 16.63 12.76
C PRO A 64 0.47 16.88 12.47
N GLU A 65 -0.01 18.11 12.69
CA GLU A 65 -1.42 18.44 12.46
C GLU A 65 -1.80 18.33 10.98
N ARG A 66 -0.93 18.83 10.11
CA ARG A 66 -1.17 18.78 8.67
C ARG A 66 -1.08 17.37 8.13
N ILE A 67 -0.11 16.62 8.60
CA ILE A 67 0.05 15.22 8.19
C ILE A 67 -1.18 14.41 8.60
N GLU A 68 -1.71 14.63 9.80
CA GLU A 68 -2.91 13.94 10.25
C GLU A 68 -4.12 14.31 9.39
N MET A 69 -4.28 15.58 9.05
CA MET A 69 -5.35 16.03 8.15
C MET A 69 -5.23 15.35 6.78
N MET A 70 -4.00 15.30 6.25
CA MET A 70 -3.72 14.62 4.99
C MET A 70 -4.04 13.14 5.06
N ARG A 71 -3.74 12.48 6.18
CA ARG A 71 -4.05 11.06 6.37
C ARG A 71 -5.54 10.80 6.28
N GLU A 72 -6.36 11.66 6.87
CA GLU A 72 -7.81 11.51 6.83
C GLU A 72 -8.34 11.60 5.40
N TYR A 73 -7.89 12.59 4.65
CA TYR A 73 -8.26 12.72 3.23
C TYR A 73 -7.76 11.57 2.39
N PHE A 74 -6.52 11.14 2.63
CA PHE A 74 -5.94 10.00 1.91
C PHE A 74 -6.77 8.74 2.14
N LYS A 75 -7.07 8.41 3.38
CA LYS A 75 -7.84 7.21 3.72
C LYS A 75 -9.25 7.25 3.15
N GLU A 76 -9.89 8.42 3.17
CA GLU A 76 -11.21 8.60 2.59
C GLU A 76 -11.22 8.23 1.10
N TYR A 77 -10.28 8.76 0.34
CA TYR A 77 -10.19 8.48 -1.09
C TYR A 77 -9.71 7.05 -1.34
N TYR A 78 -8.61 6.67 -0.70
CA TYR A 78 -7.99 5.37 -0.94
C TYR A 78 -8.91 4.21 -0.57
N GLY A 79 -9.70 4.36 0.49
CA GLY A 79 -10.66 3.34 0.90
C GLY A 79 -11.68 2.99 -0.17
N LYS A 80 -11.97 3.91 -1.08
CA LYS A 80 -12.93 3.72 -2.17
C LYS A 80 -12.28 3.40 -3.51
N HIS A 81 -10.99 3.70 -3.67
CA HIS A 81 -10.31 3.68 -4.97
C HIS A 81 -9.02 2.87 -5.00
N MET A 82 -8.73 2.11 -3.94
CA MET A 82 -7.43 1.44 -3.81
C MET A 82 -7.15 0.35 -4.84
N SER A 83 -8.16 -0.08 -5.58
CA SER A 83 -8.01 -1.10 -6.62
C SER A 83 -8.42 -0.61 -8.01
N ASP A 84 -8.56 0.70 -8.22
CA ASP A 84 -8.98 1.25 -9.51
C ASP A 84 -7.96 0.95 -10.61
N TYR A 85 -6.68 1.17 -10.35
CA TYR A 85 -5.59 0.94 -11.31
C TYR A 85 -4.55 -0.04 -10.81
N THR A 86 -4.65 -0.46 -9.55
CA THR A 86 -3.72 -1.42 -8.95
C THR A 86 -3.91 -2.79 -9.58
N GLU A 87 -2.80 -3.46 -9.85
CA GLU A 87 -2.84 -4.83 -10.38
C GLU A 87 -1.60 -5.59 -9.93
N PRO A 88 -1.68 -6.93 -9.87
CA PRO A 88 -0.49 -7.74 -9.61
C PRO A 88 0.56 -7.55 -10.71
N TYR A 89 1.82 -7.58 -10.33
CA TYR A 89 2.87 -7.62 -11.36
C TYR A 89 2.77 -8.92 -12.16
N PRO A 90 3.19 -8.89 -13.45
CA PRO A 90 3.15 -10.10 -14.27
C PRO A 90 3.88 -11.27 -13.63
N GLY A 91 3.25 -12.44 -13.62
CA GLY A 91 3.84 -13.66 -13.07
C GLY A 91 3.62 -13.86 -11.57
N ILE A 92 3.09 -12.87 -10.86
CA ILE A 92 2.89 -12.99 -9.41
C ILE A 92 1.82 -14.02 -9.03
N PRO A 93 0.62 -14.02 -9.64
CA PRO A 93 -0.38 -15.05 -9.28
C PRO A 93 0.15 -16.47 -9.51
N GLU A 94 0.85 -16.69 -10.61
CA GLU A 94 1.42 -17.99 -10.95
C GLU A 94 2.52 -18.40 -9.96
N LEU A 95 3.35 -17.45 -9.55
CA LEU A 95 4.39 -17.70 -8.54
C LEU A 95 3.77 -18.14 -7.22
N LEU A 96 2.75 -17.43 -6.75
CA LEU A 96 2.08 -17.76 -5.50
C LEU A 96 1.43 -19.15 -5.54
N GLU A 97 0.80 -19.50 -6.66
CA GLU A 97 0.23 -20.82 -6.86
C GLU A 97 1.31 -21.91 -6.85
N GLN A 98 2.44 -21.67 -7.51
CA GLN A 98 3.54 -22.63 -7.52
C GLN A 98 4.12 -22.84 -6.13
N LEU A 99 4.34 -21.78 -5.38
CA LEU A 99 4.89 -21.89 -4.03
C LEU A 99 3.96 -22.70 -3.12
N THR A 100 2.68 -22.37 -3.13
CA THR A 100 1.70 -23.05 -2.26
C THR A 100 1.48 -24.49 -2.70
N SER A 101 1.51 -24.79 -4.00
CA SER A 101 1.37 -26.16 -4.49
C SER A 101 2.55 -27.05 -4.10
N ARG A 102 3.72 -26.44 -3.81
CA ARG A 102 4.90 -27.16 -3.35
C ARG A 102 4.99 -27.23 -1.82
N GLY A 103 3.95 -26.83 -1.12
CA GLY A 103 3.91 -26.85 0.32
C GLY A 103 4.69 -25.72 0.99
N ILE A 104 5.04 -24.66 0.25
CA ILE A 104 5.73 -23.51 0.80
C ILE A 104 4.68 -22.51 1.30
N ALA A 105 4.74 -22.14 2.57
CA ALA A 105 3.84 -21.17 3.15
C ALA A 105 4.20 -19.76 2.65
N VAL A 106 3.19 -18.94 2.43
CA VAL A 106 3.39 -17.55 1.98
C VAL A 106 2.69 -16.60 2.94
N ALA A 107 3.30 -15.43 3.15
CA ALA A 107 2.77 -14.40 4.03
C ALA A 107 3.03 -13.03 3.44
N VAL A 108 2.25 -12.05 3.86
CA VAL A 108 2.42 -10.64 3.49
C VAL A 108 2.78 -9.85 4.74
N ALA A 109 3.81 -9.02 4.63
CA ALA A 109 4.16 -8.03 5.66
C ALA A 109 4.35 -6.68 4.95
N SER A 110 3.57 -5.69 5.31
CA SER A 110 3.52 -4.41 4.63
C SER A 110 3.50 -3.24 5.60
N ASN A 111 4.05 -2.11 5.21
CA ASN A 111 3.96 -0.87 5.96
C ASN A 111 2.62 -0.14 5.74
N LYS A 112 1.78 -0.64 4.85
CA LYS A 112 0.43 -0.12 4.62
C LYS A 112 -0.48 -0.46 5.80
N TYR A 113 -1.51 0.36 6.06
CA TYR A 113 -2.42 0.08 7.17
C TYR A 113 -3.21 -1.22 6.94
N GLN A 114 -3.51 -1.90 8.05
CA GLN A 114 -4.00 -3.30 8.05
C GLN A 114 -5.24 -3.51 7.19
N ASP A 115 -6.23 -2.64 7.31
CA ASP A 115 -7.51 -2.80 6.58
C ASP A 115 -7.28 -2.79 5.06
N ALA A 116 -6.39 -1.93 4.58
CA ALA A 116 -6.08 -1.87 3.15
C ALA A 116 -5.32 -3.11 2.69
N VAL A 117 -4.38 -3.60 3.51
CA VAL A 117 -3.62 -4.82 3.17
C VAL A 117 -4.60 -5.99 3.02
N GLU A 118 -5.49 -6.18 3.99
CA GLU A 118 -6.47 -7.27 3.94
C GLU A 118 -7.39 -7.14 2.73
N HIS A 119 -7.88 -5.95 2.45
CA HIS A 119 -8.75 -5.73 1.30
C HIS A 119 -8.06 -6.08 -0.02
N LEU A 120 -6.83 -5.59 -0.20
CA LEU A 120 -6.09 -5.82 -1.46
C LEU A 120 -5.71 -7.29 -1.64
N VAL A 121 -5.27 -7.94 -0.58
CA VAL A 121 -4.90 -9.37 -0.63
C VAL A 121 -6.12 -10.21 -0.95
N ASN A 122 -7.25 -9.95 -0.32
CA ASN A 122 -8.48 -10.68 -0.59
C ASN A 122 -9.03 -10.41 -1.98
N HIS A 123 -8.86 -9.19 -2.47
CA HIS A 123 -9.35 -8.81 -3.80
C HIS A 123 -8.53 -9.46 -4.93
N PHE A 124 -7.20 -9.42 -4.83
CA PHE A 124 -6.32 -9.86 -5.91
C PHE A 124 -5.87 -11.32 -5.79
N PHE A 125 -5.82 -11.87 -4.58
CA PHE A 125 -5.31 -13.21 -4.33
C PHE A 125 -6.24 -14.04 -3.45
N PRO A 126 -7.54 -14.16 -3.82
CA PRO A 126 -8.52 -14.80 -2.94
C PRO A 126 -8.31 -16.30 -2.74
N GLY A 127 -7.60 -16.95 -3.66
CA GLY A 127 -7.38 -18.41 -3.60
C GLY A 127 -6.10 -18.81 -2.89
N ILE A 128 -5.31 -17.86 -2.40
CA ILE A 128 -4.02 -18.16 -1.77
C ILE A 128 -4.22 -18.38 -0.27
N PRO A 129 -3.73 -19.52 0.29
CA PRO A 129 -3.87 -19.79 1.72
C PRO A 129 -2.76 -19.08 2.52
N TRP A 130 -2.91 -17.78 2.71
CA TRP A 130 -1.90 -16.97 3.41
C TRP A 130 -1.70 -17.43 4.85
N ALA A 131 -0.43 -17.65 5.23
CA ALA A 131 -0.08 -17.99 6.61
C ALA A 131 -0.24 -16.79 7.53
N ALA A 132 0.00 -15.58 7.01
CA ALA A 132 -0.20 -14.32 7.75
C ALA A 132 -0.37 -13.18 6.75
N VAL A 133 -1.17 -12.20 7.12
CA VAL A 133 -1.37 -10.95 6.36
C VAL A 133 -1.27 -9.82 7.36
N GLU A 134 -0.12 -9.15 7.39
CA GLU A 134 0.19 -8.15 8.41
C GLU A 134 0.45 -6.78 7.78
N GLY A 135 -0.24 -5.78 8.27
CA GLY A 135 -0.02 -4.37 7.95
C GLY A 135 0.17 -3.56 9.21
N GLN A 136 0.11 -2.23 9.10
CA GLN A 136 0.17 -1.34 10.26
C GLN A 136 -1.18 -1.26 10.94
N LYS A 137 -1.19 -1.46 12.25
CA LYS A 137 -2.40 -1.34 13.09
C LYS A 137 -2.31 -0.06 13.89
N GLU A 138 -3.41 0.70 13.95
CA GLU A 138 -3.45 1.92 14.75
C GLU A 138 -3.24 1.59 16.22
N GLY A 139 -2.48 2.45 16.90
CA GLY A 139 -2.18 2.30 18.32
C GLY A 139 -1.14 1.24 18.64
N VAL A 140 -0.57 0.58 17.63
CA VAL A 140 0.51 -0.40 17.81
C VAL A 140 1.79 0.21 17.26
N PRO A 141 2.85 0.34 18.09
CA PRO A 141 4.14 0.89 17.64
C PRO A 141 4.80 0.02 16.58
#